data_93532f19f9fce9b55b774fd7aced0d56
#
_entry.id   93532f19f9fce9b55b774fd7aced0d56
#
_cell.length_a   1.000
_cell.length_b   1.000
_cell.length_c   1.000
_cell.angle_alpha   90.00
_cell.angle_beta   90.00
_cell.angle_gamma   90.00
#
_symmetry.space_group_name_H-M   'P 1'
#
loop_
_entity.id
_entity.type
_entity.pdbx_description
1 polymer ?
#
loop_
_entity_poly.entity_id
_entity_poly.type
_entity_poly.pdbx_seq_one_letter_code
_entity_poly.pdbx_strand_id
1 'polypeptide(L)'
;MFLGTYDITTIRASVGMYLVCRAIHEQTDIRVLLTGEISDELFGYKYTDFAPGPEAFQEESVKRIRELHMYDVLRADRCISSNSLEARVPFGDLDFVTYVMAVDPELKMNHYGKGNIFSVMHFRRIRTFRKKSCGEKKQRFQTQ
;
A
#
# COMPACT_ATOMS: atom_id res chain seq x y z
N MET A 1 16.88 -19.76 -6.04
CA MET A 1 16.54 -18.72 -5.04
C MET A 1 15.68 -17.68 -5.73
N PHE A 2 14.40 -17.62 -5.42
CA PHE A 2 13.41 -16.81 -6.18
C PHE A 2 13.56 -15.31 -5.98
N LEU A 3 14.08 -14.86 -4.83
CA LEU A 3 14.15 -13.43 -4.49
C LEU A 3 15.36 -12.71 -5.06
N GLY A 4 16.43 -13.43 -5.44
CA GLY A 4 17.65 -12.85 -5.99
C GLY A 4 18.37 -11.86 -5.06
N THR A 5 18.22 -12.02 -3.75
CA THR A 5 18.86 -11.17 -2.73
C THR A 5 19.34 -12.00 -1.54
N TYR A 6 20.36 -11.50 -0.87
CA TYR A 6 20.88 -12.03 0.40
C TYR A 6 20.56 -11.11 1.59
N ASP A 7 19.85 -9.99 1.35
CA ASP A 7 19.43 -9.09 2.42
C ASP A 7 18.46 -9.78 3.36
N ILE A 8 18.84 -9.89 4.63
CA ILE A 8 18.08 -10.61 5.65
C ILE A 8 16.71 -9.99 5.92
N THR A 9 16.59 -8.67 5.83
CA THR A 9 15.35 -7.94 6.07
C THR A 9 14.34 -8.24 4.96
N THR A 10 14.80 -8.15 3.72
CA THR A 10 14.00 -8.50 2.53
C THR A 10 13.57 -9.96 2.57
N ILE A 11 14.46 -10.89 2.91
CA ILE A 11 14.15 -12.32 2.99
C ILE A 11 13.06 -12.57 4.05
N ARG A 12 13.21 -12.01 5.26
CA ARG A 12 12.23 -12.17 6.34
C ARG A 12 10.84 -11.65 5.95
N ALA A 13 10.77 -10.48 5.35
CA ALA A 13 9.52 -9.90 4.89
C ALA A 13 8.89 -10.68 3.72
N SER A 14 9.71 -11.33 2.90
CA SER A 14 9.27 -12.09 1.73
C SER A 14 8.62 -13.43 2.08
N VAL A 15 9.03 -14.08 3.16
CA VAL A 15 8.56 -15.44 3.49
C VAL A 15 7.04 -15.48 3.60
N GLY A 16 6.43 -14.58 4.37
CA GLY A 16 4.97 -14.54 4.53
C GLY A 16 4.26 -14.24 3.21
N MET A 17 4.74 -13.23 2.48
CA MET A 17 4.16 -12.86 1.18
C MET A 17 4.24 -14.01 0.18
N TYR A 18 5.39 -14.67 0.07
CA TYR A 18 5.58 -15.81 -0.81
C TYR A 18 4.61 -16.96 -0.48
N LEU A 19 4.48 -17.33 0.81
CA LEU A 19 3.59 -18.40 1.23
C LEU A 19 2.11 -18.09 0.95
N VAL A 20 1.69 -16.85 1.15
CA VAL A 20 0.33 -16.41 0.80
C VAL A 20 0.11 -16.49 -0.71
N CYS A 21 1.02 -15.96 -1.51
CA CYS A 21 0.93 -16.03 -2.98
C CYS A 21 0.88 -17.47 -3.47
N ARG A 22 1.71 -18.34 -2.90
CA ARG A 22 1.70 -19.76 -3.20
C ARG A 22 0.36 -20.42 -2.87
N ALA A 23 -0.20 -20.16 -1.69
CA ALA A 23 -1.49 -20.70 -1.29
C ALA A 23 -2.63 -20.21 -2.22
N ILE A 24 -2.61 -18.94 -2.63
CA ILE A 24 -3.57 -18.39 -3.59
C ILE A 24 -3.46 -19.13 -4.93
N HIS A 25 -2.24 -19.30 -5.44
CA HIS A 25 -2.01 -20.01 -6.69
C HIS A 25 -2.47 -21.47 -6.65
N GLU A 26 -2.18 -22.19 -5.56
CA GLU A 26 -2.48 -23.62 -5.42
C GLU A 26 -3.97 -23.90 -5.08
N GLN A 27 -4.64 -22.98 -4.38
CA GLN A 27 -5.98 -23.22 -3.83
C GLN A 27 -7.10 -22.44 -4.53
N THR A 28 -6.77 -21.57 -5.49
CA THR A 28 -7.76 -20.72 -6.18
C THR A 28 -7.41 -20.53 -7.65
N ASP A 29 -8.40 -20.07 -8.41
CA ASP A 29 -8.21 -19.66 -9.81
C ASP A 29 -7.82 -18.19 -9.97
N ILE A 30 -7.55 -17.49 -8.87
CA ILE A 30 -7.11 -16.09 -8.88
C ILE A 30 -5.72 -16.02 -9.51
N ARG A 31 -5.55 -15.10 -10.46
CA ARG A 31 -4.28 -14.85 -11.13
C ARG A 31 -3.81 -13.40 -11.01
N VAL A 32 -4.66 -12.50 -10.56
CA VAL A 32 -4.37 -11.07 -10.40
C VAL A 32 -4.62 -10.64 -8.96
N LEU A 33 -3.66 -9.93 -8.38
CA LEU A 33 -3.73 -9.39 -7.02
C LEU A 33 -3.68 -7.87 -7.06
N LEU A 34 -4.55 -7.22 -6.30
CA LEU A 34 -4.41 -5.80 -5.98
C LEU A 34 -3.55 -5.65 -4.74
N THR A 35 -2.49 -4.86 -4.82
CA THR A 35 -1.55 -4.63 -3.72
C THR A 35 -1.60 -3.19 -3.24
N GLY A 36 -1.20 -2.98 -1.99
CA GLY A 36 -1.08 -1.66 -1.37
C GLY A 36 0.31 -1.01 -1.54
N GLU A 37 1.18 -1.58 -2.35
CA GLU A 37 2.53 -1.05 -2.57
C GLU A 37 2.47 0.40 -3.07
N ILE A 38 3.51 1.18 -2.79
CA ILE A 38 3.68 2.61 -3.12
C ILE A 38 2.89 3.56 -2.19
N SER A 39 1.91 3.07 -1.45
CA SER A 39 1.13 3.93 -0.55
C SER A 39 1.99 4.64 0.50
N ASP A 40 2.99 3.95 1.03
CA ASP A 40 3.88 4.47 2.07
C ASP A 40 4.80 5.56 1.54
N GLU A 41 5.27 5.44 0.32
CA GLU A 41 6.10 6.43 -0.36
C GLU A 41 5.33 7.70 -0.70
N LEU A 42 4.04 7.56 -1.01
CA LEU A 42 3.16 8.68 -1.35
C LEU A 42 2.66 9.46 -0.13
N PHE A 43 2.29 8.74 0.94
CA PHE A 43 1.59 9.32 2.09
C PHE A 43 2.42 9.40 3.36
N GLY A 44 3.64 8.92 3.31
CA GLY A 44 4.57 8.89 4.44
C GLY A 44 4.38 7.69 5.36
N TYR A 45 5.49 7.12 5.76
CA TYR A 45 5.55 6.04 6.74
C TYR A 45 6.96 5.90 7.30
N LYS A 46 7.07 5.58 8.59
CA LYS A 46 8.36 5.37 9.28
C LYS A 46 9.36 6.53 9.06
N TYR A 47 10.26 6.37 8.11
CA TYR A 47 11.39 7.30 7.93
C TYR A 47 10.94 8.70 7.52
N THR A 48 9.89 8.83 6.73
CA THR A 48 9.35 10.12 6.34
C THR A 48 8.59 10.81 7.48
N ASP A 49 8.11 10.07 8.48
CA ASP A 49 7.48 10.63 9.68
C ASP A 49 8.46 11.47 10.53
N PHE A 50 9.76 11.29 10.33
CA PHE A 50 10.83 12.04 11.02
C PHE A 50 11.36 13.22 10.19
N ALA A 51 10.74 13.54 9.07
CA ALA A 51 11.15 14.69 8.27
C ALA A 51 11.06 15.99 9.09
N PRO A 52 12.09 16.84 9.06
CA PRO A 52 12.11 18.08 9.85
C PRO A 52 11.11 19.13 9.38
N GLY A 53 10.53 18.95 8.20
CA GLY A 53 9.55 19.86 7.63
C GLY A 53 8.97 19.33 6.31
N PRO A 54 7.95 20.02 5.77
CA PRO A 54 7.22 19.57 4.59
C PRO A 54 8.09 19.47 3.33
N GLU A 55 9.06 20.35 3.18
CA GLU A 55 9.99 20.34 2.04
C GLU A 55 10.85 19.06 2.06
N ALA A 56 11.46 18.74 3.21
CA ALA A 56 12.27 17.55 3.37
C ALA A 56 11.43 16.27 3.22
N PHE A 57 10.18 16.29 3.70
CA PHE A 57 9.22 15.21 3.48
C PHE A 57 8.98 14.98 1.98
N GLN A 58 8.73 16.05 1.23
CA GLN A 58 8.46 15.98 -0.20
C GLN A 58 9.68 15.47 -0.99
N GLU A 59 10.87 15.97 -0.67
CA GLU A 59 12.12 15.53 -1.30
C GLU A 59 12.36 14.03 -1.08
N GLU A 60 12.19 13.54 0.13
CA GLU A 60 12.35 12.11 0.43
C GLU A 60 11.28 11.27 -0.26
N SER A 61 10.03 11.73 -0.34
CA SER A 61 8.95 11.04 -1.07
C SER A 61 9.26 10.94 -2.56
N VAL A 62 9.71 12.03 -3.19
CA VAL A 62 10.14 12.03 -4.60
C VAL A 62 11.29 11.04 -4.83
N LYS A 63 12.29 11.05 -3.96
CA LYS A 63 13.41 10.12 -4.02
C LYS A 63 12.95 8.67 -3.95
N ARG A 64 12.10 8.33 -2.98
CA ARG A 64 11.59 6.95 -2.80
C ARG A 64 10.77 6.47 -3.97
N ILE A 65 9.93 7.32 -4.55
CA ILE A 65 9.18 6.98 -5.76
C ILE A 65 10.11 6.69 -6.95
N ARG A 66 11.19 7.45 -7.10
CA ARG A 66 12.18 7.17 -8.16
C ARG A 66 12.97 5.88 -7.93
N GLU A 67 13.16 5.50 -6.69
CA GLU A 67 13.95 4.34 -6.28
C GLU A 67 13.09 3.10 -5.96
N LEU A 68 11.78 3.09 -6.25
CA LEU A 68 10.84 1.99 -5.95
C LEU A 68 11.37 0.61 -6.35
N HIS A 69 12.06 0.53 -7.46
CA HIS A 69 12.63 -0.70 -8.00
C HIS A 69 13.76 -1.28 -7.15
N MET A 70 14.27 -0.55 -6.16
CA MET A 70 15.34 -1.00 -5.25
C MET A 70 14.80 -1.55 -3.92
N TYR A 71 13.53 -1.29 -3.59
CA TYR A 71 12.96 -1.56 -2.26
C TYR A 71 11.82 -2.57 -2.27
N ASP A 72 10.80 -2.30 -1.48
CA ASP A 72 9.69 -3.22 -1.20
C ASP A 72 8.91 -3.63 -2.45
N VAL A 73 8.79 -2.77 -3.45
CA VAL A 73 8.15 -3.09 -4.73
C VAL A 73 8.87 -4.23 -5.46
N LEU A 74 10.22 -4.22 -5.45
CA LEU A 74 11.01 -5.31 -6.03
C LEU A 74 10.77 -6.64 -5.31
N ARG A 75 10.67 -6.58 -3.98
CA ARG A 75 10.34 -7.75 -3.16
C ARG A 75 8.95 -8.29 -3.48
N ALA A 76 7.96 -7.41 -3.53
CA ALA A 76 6.58 -7.76 -3.85
C ALA A 76 6.46 -8.39 -5.25
N ASP A 77 7.06 -7.75 -6.26
CA ASP A 77 7.09 -8.25 -7.62
C ASP A 77 7.65 -9.68 -7.69
N ARG A 78 8.81 -9.91 -7.09
CA ARG A 78 9.45 -11.24 -7.11
C ARG A 78 8.64 -12.31 -6.38
N CYS A 79 8.03 -11.97 -5.24
CA CYS A 79 7.20 -12.91 -4.50
C CYS A 79 5.93 -13.29 -5.27
N ILE A 80 5.29 -12.34 -5.93
CA ILE A 80 4.05 -12.52 -6.65
C ILE A 80 4.31 -13.24 -7.98
N SER A 81 5.27 -12.75 -8.76
CA SER A 81 5.61 -13.30 -10.08
C SER A 81 6.15 -14.73 -9.99
N SER A 82 6.93 -15.06 -8.93
CA SER A 82 7.44 -16.44 -8.74
C SER A 82 6.34 -17.47 -8.47
N ASN A 83 5.13 -17.02 -8.16
CA ASN A 83 3.94 -17.87 -8.00
C ASN A 83 2.97 -17.75 -9.20
N SER A 84 3.42 -17.25 -10.35
CA SER A 84 2.59 -17.08 -11.55
C SER A 84 1.35 -16.22 -11.32
N LEU A 85 1.47 -15.23 -10.44
CA LEU A 85 0.44 -14.23 -10.18
C LEU A 85 0.88 -12.88 -10.75
N GLU A 86 -0.08 -12.03 -11.11
CA GLU A 86 0.13 -10.67 -11.57
C GLU A 86 -0.22 -9.67 -10.47
N ALA A 87 0.67 -8.73 -10.18
CA ALA A 87 0.41 -7.62 -9.28
C ALA A 87 -0.23 -6.44 -10.03
N ARG A 88 -1.30 -5.91 -9.49
CA ARG A 88 -1.84 -4.59 -9.85
C ARG A 88 -1.63 -3.64 -8.69
N VAL A 89 -1.03 -2.49 -8.97
CA VAL A 89 -0.57 -1.50 -7.99
C VAL A 89 -1.32 -0.18 -8.20
N PRO A 90 -2.55 -0.03 -7.70
CA PRO A 90 -3.37 1.17 -7.96
C PRO A 90 -2.71 2.48 -7.51
N PHE A 91 -1.92 2.44 -6.43
CA PHE A 91 -1.17 3.61 -5.96
C PHE A 91 -0.01 4.01 -6.87
N GLY A 92 0.39 3.13 -7.80
CA GLY A 92 1.42 3.39 -8.81
C GLY A 92 0.89 3.93 -10.13
N ASP A 93 -0.41 4.17 -10.25
CA ASP A 93 -0.98 4.85 -11.40
C ASP A 93 -0.37 6.25 -11.54
N LEU A 94 0.10 6.58 -12.76
CA LEU A 94 0.89 7.79 -12.98
C LEU A 94 0.08 9.08 -12.75
N ASP A 95 -1.19 9.07 -13.09
CA ASP A 95 -2.06 10.23 -12.86
C ASP A 95 -2.33 10.39 -11.36
N PHE A 96 -2.53 9.26 -10.66
CA PHE A 96 -2.71 9.26 -9.22
C PHE A 96 -1.44 9.74 -8.49
N VAL A 97 -0.27 9.22 -8.85
CA VAL A 97 1.03 9.65 -8.29
C VAL A 97 1.23 11.15 -8.51
N THR A 98 1.00 11.62 -9.74
CA THR A 98 1.15 13.04 -10.09
C THR A 98 0.21 13.92 -9.24
N TYR A 99 -1.04 13.50 -9.09
CA TYR A 99 -2.03 14.21 -8.27
C TYR A 99 -1.60 14.28 -6.80
N VAL A 100 -1.21 13.15 -6.20
CA VAL A 100 -0.81 13.09 -4.80
C VAL A 100 0.48 13.87 -4.54
N MET A 101 1.42 13.83 -5.47
CA MET A 101 2.66 14.60 -5.37
C MET A 101 2.47 16.11 -5.50
N ALA A 102 1.37 16.55 -6.12
CA ALA A 102 0.98 17.96 -6.19
C ALA A 102 0.23 18.46 -4.93
N VAL A 103 -0.20 17.56 -4.04
CA VAL A 103 -0.81 17.93 -2.76
C VAL A 103 0.24 18.56 -1.86
N ASP A 104 -0.14 19.63 -1.14
CA ASP A 104 0.72 20.30 -0.18
C ASP A 104 1.33 19.28 0.82
N PRO A 105 2.66 19.17 0.90
CA PRO A 105 3.33 18.22 1.78
C PRO A 105 2.93 18.35 3.25
N GLU A 106 2.63 19.58 3.73
CA GLU A 106 2.16 19.82 5.09
C GLU A 106 0.92 19.01 5.42
N LEU A 107 -0.01 18.85 4.45
CA LEU A 107 -1.23 18.06 4.63
C LEU A 107 -0.97 16.55 4.67
N LYS A 108 0.16 16.11 4.14
CA LYS A 108 0.57 14.70 4.13
C LYS A 108 1.38 14.31 5.35
N MET A 109 2.00 15.25 6.03
CA MET A 109 2.81 15.01 7.22
C MET A 109 1.99 14.43 8.37
N ASN A 110 2.62 13.56 9.13
CA ASN A 110 2.00 12.88 10.25
C ASN A 110 2.06 13.72 11.54
N HIS A 111 1.14 14.63 11.72
CA HIS A 111 1.02 15.45 12.94
C HIS A 111 0.45 14.70 14.17
N TYR A 112 0.00 13.44 14.00
CA TYR A 112 -0.75 12.71 15.02
C TYR A 112 -0.01 11.47 15.56
N GLY A 113 1.23 11.25 15.17
CA GLY A 113 2.01 10.06 15.57
C GLY A 113 1.45 8.73 15.06
N LYS A 114 0.62 8.78 14.01
CA LYS A 114 0.03 7.59 13.36
C LYS A 114 0.45 7.57 11.90
N GLY A 115 1.37 6.71 11.54
CA GLY A 115 1.83 6.59 10.16
C GLY A 115 0.70 6.48 9.15
N ASN A 116 0.91 7.04 7.96
CA ASN A 116 0.01 6.98 6.81
C ASN A 116 -1.41 7.51 7.10
N ILE A 117 -1.50 8.57 7.90
CA ILE A 117 -2.80 9.07 8.42
C ILE A 117 -3.72 9.59 7.33
N PHE A 118 -3.16 10.15 6.25
CA PHE A 118 -3.96 10.73 5.16
C PHE A 118 -4.80 9.64 4.49
N SER A 119 -4.22 8.50 4.16
CA SER A 119 -4.96 7.37 3.59
C SER A 119 -5.95 6.77 4.59
N VAL A 120 -5.56 6.61 5.86
CA VAL A 120 -6.43 6.06 6.91
C VAL A 120 -7.65 6.96 7.18
N MET A 121 -7.49 8.27 7.21
CA MET A 121 -8.62 9.21 7.41
C MET A 121 -9.58 9.20 6.23
N HIS A 122 -9.09 9.16 5.01
CA HIS A 122 -9.92 9.11 3.82
C HIS A 122 -10.75 7.82 3.77
N PHE A 123 -10.12 6.66 3.97
CA PHE A 123 -10.82 5.37 4.04
C PHE A 123 -11.78 5.25 5.24
N ARG A 124 -11.48 5.89 6.37
CA ARG A 124 -12.39 5.92 7.52
C ARG A 124 -13.68 6.65 7.20
N ARG A 125 -13.62 7.75 6.44
CA ARG A 125 -14.81 8.49 5.96
C ARG A 125 -15.67 7.63 5.02
N ILE A 126 -15.05 6.88 4.10
CA ILE A 126 -15.74 5.94 3.20
C ILE A 126 -16.38 4.78 3.98
N ARG A 127 -15.71 4.21 4.99
CA ARG A 127 -16.28 3.15 5.85
C ARG A 127 -17.49 3.63 6.65
N THR A 128 -17.52 4.88 7.07
CA THR A 128 -18.67 5.46 7.78
C THR A 128 -19.89 5.57 6.87
N PHE A 129 -19.69 5.91 5.60
CA PHE A 129 -20.74 5.89 4.57
C PHE A 129 -21.28 4.47 4.32
N ARG A 130 -20.39 3.48 4.22
CA ARG A 130 -20.77 2.09 3.96
C ARG A 130 -21.47 1.44 5.15
N LYS A 131 -21.12 1.80 6.40
CA LYS A 131 -21.83 1.31 7.58
C LYS A 131 -23.29 1.83 7.67
N LYS A 132 -23.53 3.06 7.27
CA LYS A 132 -24.90 3.62 7.21
C LYS A 132 -25.75 2.89 6.14
N SER A 133 -25.22 2.68 4.95
CA SER A 133 -25.96 1.99 3.88
C SER A 133 -26.14 0.48 4.12
N CYS A 134 -25.23 -0.18 4.83
CA CYS A 134 -25.36 -1.60 5.17
C CYS A 134 -26.23 -1.85 6.41
N GLY A 135 -26.33 -0.89 7.33
CA GLY A 135 -27.23 -0.94 8.49
C GLY A 135 -28.70 -0.91 8.09
N GLU A 136 -29.08 -0.08 7.11
CA GLU A 136 -30.44 -0.01 6.59
C GLU A 136 -30.89 -1.28 5.85
N LYS A 137 -29.97 -2.01 5.21
CA LYS A 137 -30.30 -3.29 4.55
C LYS A 137 -30.50 -4.44 5.53
N LYS A 138 -29.83 -4.47 6.68
CA LYS A 138 -30.02 -5.52 7.69
C LYS A 138 -31.38 -5.45 8.42
N GLN A 139 -31.95 -4.27 8.57
CA GLN A 139 -33.27 -4.14 9.16
C GLN A 139 -34.40 -4.62 8.25
N ARG A 140 -34.22 -4.65 6.93
CA ARG A 140 -35.22 -5.16 5.98
C ARG A 140 -35.31 -6.68 5.88
N PHE A 141 -34.30 -7.40 6.37
CA PHE A 141 -34.27 -8.88 6.32
C PHE A 141 -34.70 -9.58 7.61
N GLN A 142 -35.02 -8.82 8.67
CA GLN A 142 -35.48 -9.39 9.94
C GLN A 142 -37.01 -9.25 10.18
N THR A 143 -37.78 -8.77 9.20
CA THR A 143 -39.25 -8.57 9.30
C THR A 143 -39.99 -9.25 8.15
N GLN A 144 -39.59 -10.49 7.79
CA GLN A 144 -40.45 -11.44 7.04
C GLN A 144 -40.32 -12.82 7.64
#